data_df1408e391ae9834625b5dc81fc1a8a9
#
_entry.id   df1408e391ae9834625b5dc81fc1a8a9
#
_cell.length_a   1.000
_cell.length_b   1.000
_cell.length_c   1.000
_cell.angle_alpha   90.00
_cell.angle_beta   90.00
_cell.angle_gamma   90.00
#
_symmetry.space_group_name_H-M   'P 1'
#
loop_
_entity.id
_entity.type
_entity.pdbx_description
1 polymer ?
#
loop_
_entity_poly.entity_id
_entity_poly.type
_entity_poly.pdbx_seq_one_letter_code
_entity_poly.pdbx_strand_id
1 'polypeptide(L)'
;MADPVALITGAARRLGAETARTLHDRGMRVIIHYRHSREEADQLAAELNALRTDSACVMQADLDNPDQVRILANMAIQQWRRLDLLVNNASSFYPTPLGKSSDDDWIRLIHSNLRAPYILTEALAPTLAKHKGSIINIVDVYAEKPLAEHSLYCIAKAGLAMLTRSSARELGPDVRVNGVAPGPILWPEQGQDNQSDILQATALKRCGNPGDIAGMVAFLALDAPYVTGQIVAVDGGRSLGFQGG
;
A
#
# COMPACT_ATOMS: atom_id res chain seq x y z
N MET A 1 17.52 0.95 22.10
CA MET A 1 16.96 1.94 21.12
C MET A 1 15.46 1.70 21.05
N ALA A 2 14.62 2.73 20.84
CA ALA A 2 13.19 2.52 20.67
C ALA A 2 12.92 1.75 19.36
N ASP A 3 11.94 0.83 19.38
CA ASP A 3 11.57 0.05 18.20
C ASP A 3 11.14 0.95 17.03
N PRO A 4 11.48 0.61 15.79
CA PRO A 4 11.01 1.36 14.63
C PRO A 4 9.48 1.21 14.45
N VAL A 5 8.85 2.22 13.87
CA VAL A 5 7.39 2.33 13.74
C VAL A 5 6.97 2.38 12.28
N ALA A 6 5.96 1.59 11.92
CA ALA A 6 5.32 1.59 10.61
C ALA A 6 3.85 2.02 10.68
N LEU A 7 3.43 2.93 9.81
CA LEU A 7 2.02 3.18 9.51
C LEU A 7 1.64 2.41 8.23
N ILE A 8 0.62 1.55 8.31
CA ILE A 8 0.12 0.81 7.17
C ILE A 8 -1.34 1.19 6.92
N THR A 9 -1.64 1.79 5.77
CA THR A 9 -3.01 2.15 5.43
C THR A 9 -3.80 0.93 4.93
N GLY A 10 -5.09 0.81 5.33
CA GLY A 10 -5.94 -0.32 4.97
C GLY A 10 -5.41 -1.66 5.50
N ALA A 11 -4.89 -1.68 6.73
CA ALA A 11 -4.17 -2.80 7.29
C ALA A 11 -5.02 -3.81 8.06
N ALA A 12 -6.34 -3.60 8.20
CA ALA A 12 -7.19 -4.48 8.98
C ALA A 12 -7.35 -5.89 8.39
N ARG A 13 -7.26 -6.04 7.07
CA ARG A 13 -7.54 -7.29 6.34
C ARG A 13 -6.58 -7.52 5.18
N ARG A 14 -6.61 -8.75 4.65
CA ARG A 14 -5.99 -9.15 3.38
C ARG A 14 -4.50 -8.78 3.34
N LEU A 15 -4.06 -8.12 2.27
CA LEU A 15 -2.67 -7.75 2.01
C LEU A 15 -2.08 -6.83 3.10
N GLY A 16 -2.86 -5.86 3.56
CA GLY A 16 -2.42 -4.94 4.61
C GLY A 16 -2.19 -5.62 5.95
N ALA A 17 -3.05 -6.58 6.33
CA ALA A 17 -2.88 -7.35 7.57
C ALA A 17 -1.63 -8.24 7.52
N GLU A 18 -1.37 -8.89 6.38
CA GLU A 18 -0.16 -9.69 6.22
C GLU A 18 1.11 -8.81 6.25
N THR A 19 1.05 -7.64 5.64
CA THR A 19 2.14 -6.65 5.71
C THR A 19 2.39 -6.21 7.17
N ALA A 20 1.33 -5.99 7.95
CA ALA A 20 1.46 -5.62 9.36
C ALA A 20 2.11 -6.76 10.18
N ARG A 21 1.70 -8.02 9.98
CA ARG A 21 2.33 -9.19 10.63
C ARG A 21 3.80 -9.29 10.27
N THR A 22 4.11 -9.27 8.97
CA THR A 22 5.48 -9.38 8.48
C THR A 22 6.40 -8.30 9.04
N LEU A 23 5.96 -7.04 9.07
CA LEU A 23 6.74 -5.94 9.65
C LEU A 23 6.86 -6.03 11.17
N HIS A 24 5.82 -6.50 11.85
CA HIS A 24 5.85 -6.75 13.29
C HIS A 24 6.85 -7.86 13.65
N ASP A 25 6.89 -8.97 12.91
CA ASP A 25 7.84 -10.06 13.06
C ASP A 25 9.30 -9.60 12.81
N ARG A 26 9.46 -8.57 11.97
CA ARG A 26 10.75 -7.91 11.72
C ARG A 26 11.10 -6.86 12.79
N GLY A 27 10.37 -6.80 13.92
CA GLY A 27 10.66 -5.97 15.07
C GLY A 27 10.06 -4.57 15.05
N MET A 28 9.23 -4.22 14.06
CA MET A 28 8.57 -2.92 14.02
C MET A 28 7.34 -2.87 14.92
N ARG A 29 7.05 -1.72 15.52
CA ARG A 29 5.71 -1.39 16.01
C ARG A 29 4.85 -1.02 14.82
N VAL A 30 3.57 -1.39 14.83
CA VAL A 30 2.68 -1.19 13.68
C VAL A 30 1.44 -0.38 14.05
N ILE A 31 1.14 0.62 13.24
CA ILE A 31 -0.09 1.39 13.29
C ILE A 31 -1.00 0.84 12.18
N ILE A 32 -2.08 0.19 12.59
CA ILE A 32 -3.05 -0.47 11.74
C ILE A 32 -4.15 0.54 11.40
N HIS A 33 -4.07 1.16 10.22
CA HIS A 33 -5.15 2.04 9.79
C HIS A 33 -6.28 1.24 9.13
N TYR A 34 -7.53 1.62 9.43
CA TYR A 34 -8.74 1.09 8.84
C TYR A 34 -9.77 2.19 8.56
N ARG A 35 -10.76 1.90 7.67
CA ARG A 35 -11.92 2.78 7.41
C ARG A 35 -13.17 2.29 8.12
N HIS A 36 -13.58 1.05 7.85
CA HIS A 36 -14.83 0.44 8.39
C HIS A 36 -14.59 -0.87 9.16
N SER A 37 -13.47 -1.55 8.92
CA SER A 37 -13.15 -2.88 9.46
C SER A 37 -12.54 -2.79 10.86
N ARG A 38 -13.32 -2.26 11.83
CA ARG A 38 -12.85 -2.03 13.19
C ARG A 38 -12.53 -3.33 13.92
N GLU A 39 -13.44 -4.29 13.85
CA GLU A 39 -13.31 -5.56 14.57
C GLU A 39 -12.06 -6.33 14.14
N GLU A 40 -11.81 -6.41 12.83
CA GLU A 40 -10.63 -7.07 12.29
C GLU A 40 -9.34 -6.30 12.63
N ALA A 41 -9.39 -4.97 12.66
CA ALA A 41 -8.25 -4.15 13.07
C ALA A 41 -7.91 -4.35 14.55
N ASP A 42 -8.94 -4.34 15.43
CA ASP A 42 -8.79 -4.56 16.87
C ASP A 42 -8.28 -5.99 17.15
N GLN A 43 -8.80 -6.99 16.43
CA GLN A 43 -8.34 -8.39 16.53
C GLN A 43 -6.87 -8.54 16.12
N LEU A 44 -6.46 -7.94 15.00
CA LEU A 44 -5.08 -7.96 14.56
C LEU A 44 -4.14 -7.26 15.57
N ALA A 45 -4.55 -6.11 16.10
CA ALA A 45 -3.76 -5.42 17.11
C ALA A 45 -3.62 -6.24 18.40
N ALA A 46 -4.70 -6.91 18.84
CA ALA A 46 -4.66 -7.81 19.99
C ALA A 46 -3.72 -9.01 19.77
N GLU A 47 -3.79 -9.64 18.58
CA GLU A 47 -2.89 -10.72 18.17
C GLU A 47 -1.41 -10.28 18.29
N LEU A 48 -1.07 -9.15 17.69
CA LEU A 48 0.31 -8.65 17.68
C LEU A 48 0.78 -8.21 19.07
N ASN A 49 -0.07 -7.57 19.85
CA ASN A 49 0.25 -7.19 21.23
C ASN A 49 0.38 -8.38 22.20
N ALA A 50 -0.24 -9.51 21.90
CA ALA A 50 -0.02 -10.75 22.65
C ALA A 50 1.38 -11.32 22.41
N LEU A 51 1.95 -11.12 21.21
CA LEU A 51 3.32 -11.51 20.90
C LEU A 51 4.36 -10.54 21.48
N ARG A 52 4.07 -9.24 21.45
CA ARG A 52 4.94 -8.19 21.99
C ARG A 52 4.10 -7.02 22.48
N THR A 53 4.13 -6.77 23.77
CA THR A 53 3.33 -5.72 24.43
C THR A 53 3.61 -4.34 23.86
N ASP A 54 2.58 -3.50 23.70
CA ASP A 54 2.62 -2.13 23.17
C ASP A 54 3.30 -2.02 21.80
N SER A 55 3.06 -2.99 20.92
CA SER A 55 3.69 -3.07 19.60
C SER A 55 2.72 -2.86 18.44
N ALA A 56 1.42 -2.80 18.70
CA ALA A 56 0.40 -2.53 17.70
C ALA A 56 -0.71 -1.62 18.24
N CYS A 57 -1.17 -0.69 17.43
CA CYS A 57 -2.35 0.12 17.73
C CYS A 57 -3.21 0.30 16.46
N VAL A 58 -4.46 0.71 16.65
CA VAL A 58 -5.40 0.93 15.56
C VAL A 58 -5.74 2.41 15.42
N MET A 59 -5.89 2.86 14.17
CA MET A 59 -6.31 4.23 13.87
C MET A 59 -7.35 4.24 12.75
N GLN A 60 -8.46 4.92 12.99
CA GLN A 60 -9.53 5.05 12.00
C GLN A 60 -9.39 6.38 11.24
N ALA A 61 -9.53 6.32 9.90
CA ALA A 61 -9.72 7.50 9.07
C ALA A 61 -10.45 7.13 7.77
N ASP A 62 -11.15 8.10 7.18
CA ASP A 62 -11.62 8.00 5.80
C ASP A 62 -10.62 8.69 4.88
N LEU A 63 -9.94 7.91 4.03
CA LEU A 63 -8.93 8.42 3.10
C LEU A 63 -9.52 9.22 1.93
N ASP A 64 -10.84 9.17 1.73
CA ASP A 64 -11.52 10.04 0.78
C ASP A 64 -11.65 11.48 1.32
N ASN A 65 -11.44 11.68 2.64
CA ASN A 65 -11.49 12.97 3.32
C ASN A 65 -10.07 13.47 3.64
N PRO A 66 -9.59 14.53 2.97
CA PRO A 66 -8.23 15.05 3.17
C PRO A 66 -7.91 15.51 4.59
N ASP A 67 -8.90 16.01 5.33
CA ASP A 67 -8.67 16.46 6.70
C ASP A 67 -8.49 15.28 7.66
N GLN A 68 -9.25 14.20 7.47
CA GLN A 68 -9.03 12.96 8.21
C GLN A 68 -7.66 12.33 7.90
N VAL A 69 -7.18 12.45 6.65
CA VAL A 69 -5.83 11.98 6.29
C VAL A 69 -4.75 12.77 7.04
N ARG A 70 -4.89 14.10 7.15
CA ARG A 70 -3.96 14.92 7.94
C ARG A 70 -4.03 14.62 9.43
N ILE A 71 -5.22 14.40 9.97
CA ILE A 71 -5.41 13.98 11.36
C ILE A 71 -4.71 12.62 11.60
N LEU A 72 -4.90 11.65 10.72
CA LEU A 72 -4.23 10.35 10.77
C LEU A 72 -2.70 10.51 10.82
N ALA A 73 -2.14 11.34 9.95
CA ALA A 73 -0.69 11.60 9.95
C ALA A 73 -0.21 12.16 11.30
N ASN A 74 -0.92 13.13 11.84
CA ASN A 74 -0.58 13.72 13.15
C ASN A 74 -0.69 12.70 14.29
N MET A 75 -1.75 11.89 14.32
CA MET A 75 -1.93 10.84 15.33
C MET A 75 -0.80 9.81 15.24
N ALA A 76 -0.41 9.40 14.03
CA ALA A 76 0.67 8.43 13.82
C ALA A 76 2.01 8.92 14.35
N ILE A 77 2.33 10.21 14.18
CA ILE A 77 3.55 10.83 14.75
C ILE A 77 3.50 10.85 16.28
N GLN A 78 2.32 11.13 16.87
CA GLN A 78 2.17 11.28 18.33
C GLN A 78 2.21 9.95 19.08
N GLN A 79 1.77 8.85 18.45
CA GLN A 79 1.57 7.55 19.10
C GLN A 79 2.82 7.06 19.88
N TRP A 80 3.96 7.02 19.19
CA TRP A 80 5.24 6.64 19.81
C TRP A 80 6.33 7.69 19.56
N ARG A 81 5.96 8.89 19.13
CA ARG A 81 6.86 10.01 18.78
C ARG A 81 7.96 9.64 17.79
N ARG A 82 7.68 8.64 16.96
CA ARG A 82 8.58 8.08 15.97
C ARG A 82 7.77 7.54 14.79
N LEU A 83 8.31 7.67 13.59
CA LEU A 83 7.82 6.98 12.41
C LEU A 83 9.00 6.72 11.47
N ASP A 84 9.17 5.46 11.07
CA ASP A 84 10.27 4.99 10.22
C ASP A 84 9.78 4.50 8.87
N LEU A 85 8.51 4.08 8.79
CA LEU A 85 7.95 3.52 7.57
C LEU A 85 6.49 3.97 7.37
N LEU A 86 6.20 4.41 6.15
CA LEU A 86 4.83 4.57 5.64
C LEU A 86 4.58 3.52 4.56
N VAL A 87 3.52 2.71 4.71
CA VAL A 87 3.04 1.81 3.67
C VAL A 87 1.66 2.30 3.19
N ASN A 88 1.62 2.90 2.00
CA ASN A 88 0.40 3.28 1.32
C ASN A 88 -0.21 2.06 0.63
N ASN A 89 -1.00 1.26 1.38
CA ASN A 89 -1.61 0.03 0.93
C ASN A 89 -3.12 0.15 0.66
N ALA A 90 -3.84 1.05 1.34
CA ALA A 90 -5.28 1.23 1.12
C ALA A 90 -5.59 1.51 -0.36
N SER A 91 -6.62 0.85 -0.88
CA SER A 91 -7.02 0.96 -2.28
C SER A 91 -8.53 0.73 -2.44
N SER A 92 -9.15 1.53 -3.29
CA SER A 92 -10.48 1.26 -3.84
C SER A 92 -10.32 0.72 -5.27
N PHE A 93 -11.05 -0.34 -5.60
CA PHE A 93 -10.98 -0.99 -6.91
C PHE A 93 -12.38 -1.44 -7.34
N TYR A 94 -12.88 -0.90 -8.44
CA TYR A 94 -14.12 -1.29 -9.09
C TYR A 94 -14.18 -0.74 -10.52
N PRO A 95 -15.02 -1.32 -11.40
CA PRO A 95 -15.13 -0.88 -12.79
C PRO A 95 -15.64 0.55 -12.94
N THR A 96 -15.01 1.31 -13.83
CA THR A 96 -15.41 2.65 -14.25
C THR A 96 -15.26 2.77 -15.77
N PRO A 97 -16.20 2.18 -16.55
CA PRO A 97 -16.16 2.23 -18.00
C PRO A 97 -16.12 3.68 -18.51
N LEU A 98 -15.31 3.95 -19.51
CA LEU A 98 -15.15 5.29 -20.07
C LEU A 98 -16.51 5.86 -20.54
N GLY A 99 -16.82 7.08 -20.10
CA GLY A 99 -18.10 7.73 -20.37
C GLY A 99 -19.25 7.34 -19.44
N LYS A 100 -19.02 6.49 -18.44
CA LYS A 100 -20.04 6.09 -17.43
C LYS A 100 -19.62 6.41 -15.98
N SER A 101 -18.44 6.98 -15.78
CA SER A 101 -17.94 7.35 -14.45
C SER A 101 -18.61 8.64 -13.96
N SER A 102 -18.94 8.69 -12.68
CA SER A 102 -19.44 9.87 -11.97
C SER A 102 -18.29 10.66 -11.32
N ASP A 103 -18.60 11.87 -10.86
CA ASP A 103 -17.67 12.67 -10.05
C ASP A 103 -17.35 11.96 -8.70
N ASP A 104 -18.31 11.23 -8.14
CA ASP A 104 -18.10 10.42 -6.93
C ASP A 104 -17.12 9.27 -7.17
N ASP A 105 -17.16 8.63 -8.33
CA ASP A 105 -16.19 7.59 -8.70
C ASP A 105 -14.78 8.20 -8.82
N TRP A 106 -14.70 9.39 -9.43
CA TRP A 106 -13.45 10.14 -9.50
C TRP A 106 -12.90 10.42 -8.10
N ILE A 107 -13.72 10.98 -7.22
CA ILE A 107 -13.32 11.30 -5.85
C ILE A 107 -12.82 10.04 -5.14
N ARG A 108 -13.59 8.97 -5.11
CA ARG A 108 -13.25 7.74 -4.38
C ARG A 108 -11.98 7.08 -4.90
N LEU A 109 -11.86 6.91 -6.21
CA LEU A 109 -10.71 6.20 -6.79
C LEU A 109 -9.44 7.03 -6.75
N ILE A 110 -9.51 8.35 -7.01
CA ILE A 110 -8.35 9.23 -6.96
C ILE A 110 -7.94 9.53 -5.52
N HIS A 111 -8.91 9.77 -4.62
CA HIS A 111 -8.57 10.13 -3.24
C HIS A 111 -7.89 8.98 -2.51
N SER A 112 -8.48 7.80 -2.49
CA SER A 112 -7.91 6.66 -1.77
C SER A 112 -6.59 6.15 -2.36
N ASN A 113 -6.47 6.12 -3.71
CA ASN A 113 -5.32 5.52 -4.40
C ASN A 113 -4.16 6.48 -4.68
N LEU A 114 -4.40 7.80 -4.69
CA LEU A 114 -3.37 8.79 -5.07
C LEU A 114 -3.31 9.99 -4.12
N ARG A 115 -4.45 10.68 -3.85
CA ARG A 115 -4.44 11.92 -3.07
C ARG A 115 -4.06 11.67 -1.61
N ALA A 116 -4.60 10.62 -0.98
CA ALA A 116 -4.26 10.28 0.40
C ALA A 116 -2.78 9.85 0.53
N PRO A 117 -2.21 8.97 -0.32
CA PRO A 117 -0.77 8.73 -0.38
C PRO A 117 0.07 10.01 -0.51
N TYR A 118 -0.35 10.96 -1.35
CA TYR A 118 0.33 12.25 -1.50
C TYR A 118 0.34 13.04 -0.19
N ILE A 119 -0.84 13.23 0.45
CA ILE A 119 -0.98 13.99 1.71
C ILE A 119 -0.20 13.31 2.84
N LEU A 120 -0.26 11.97 2.96
CA LEU A 120 0.52 11.24 3.97
C LEU A 120 2.02 11.37 3.73
N THR A 121 2.48 11.29 2.48
CA THR A 121 3.88 11.49 2.13
C THR A 121 4.35 12.89 2.54
N GLU A 122 3.62 13.93 2.17
CA GLU A 122 3.93 15.32 2.52
C GLU A 122 3.97 15.54 4.04
N ALA A 123 2.93 15.10 4.75
CA ALA A 123 2.81 15.33 6.19
C ALA A 123 3.82 14.53 7.03
N LEU A 124 4.21 13.33 6.58
CA LEU A 124 5.07 12.43 7.34
C LEU A 124 6.56 12.53 6.96
N ALA A 125 6.88 13.11 5.80
CA ALA A 125 8.25 13.22 5.32
C ALA A 125 9.23 13.84 6.34
N PRO A 126 8.89 14.92 7.08
CA PRO A 126 9.81 15.47 8.07
C PRO A 126 10.14 14.53 9.23
N THR A 127 9.17 13.68 9.61
CA THR A 127 9.37 12.69 10.69
C THR A 127 10.16 11.48 10.18
N LEU A 128 9.83 10.99 8.99
CA LEU A 128 10.58 9.91 8.33
C LEU A 128 12.05 10.32 8.11
N ALA A 129 12.32 11.55 7.68
CA ALA A 129 13.68 12.04 7.45
C ALA A 129 14.56 12.01 8.71
N LYS A 130 14.00 12.29 9.90
CA LYS A 130 14.72 12.22 11.18
C LYS A 130 15.26 10.82 11.48
N HIS A 131 14.63 9.80 10.95
CA HIS A 131 14.96 8.39 11.19
C HIS A 131 15.55 7.68 9.98
N LYS A 132 15.87 8.41 8.90
CA LYS A 132 16.31 7.83 7.61
C LYS A 132 15.32 6.77 7.12
N GLY A 133 14.03 7.10 7.22
CA GLY A 133 12.92 6.20 6.99
C GLY A 133 12.65 5.86 5.53
N SER A 134 11.55 5.16 5.31
CA SER A 134 11.15 4.71 3.97
C SER A 134 9.64 4.88 3.76
N ILE A 135 9.26 5.03 2.49
CA ILE A 135 7.86 4.99 2.03
C ILE A 135 7.74 3.88 1.00
N ILE A 136 6.74 3.01 1.18
CA ILE A 136 6.40 1.96 0.23
C ILE A 136 4.97 2.19 -0.26
N ASN A 137 4.83 2.37 -1.57
CA ASN A 137 3.54 2.52 -2.23
C ASN A 137 3.11 1.19 -2.86
N ILE A 138 1.93 0.68 -2.49
CA ILE A 138 1.33 -0.46 -3.20
C ILE A 138 0.68 0.08 -4.48
N VAL A 139 1.45 0.00 -5.56
CA VAL A 139 1.04 0.38 -6.90
C VAL A 139 0.12 -0.71 -7.48
N ASP A 140 0.30 -1.10 -8.70
CA ASP A 140 -0.34 -2.21 -9.40
C ASP A 140 0.33 -2.39 -10.77
N VAL A 141 0.33 -3.59 -11.32
CA VAL A 141 0.76 -3.80 -12.72
C VAL A 141 -0.10 -3.01 -13.71
N TYR A 142 -1.33 -2.70 -13.35
CA TYR A 142 -2.25 -1.88 -14.14
C TYR A 142 -1.89 -0.39 -14.19
N ALA A 143 -0.87 0.05 -13.46
CA ALA A 143 -0.28 1.37 -13.64
C ALA A 143 0.41 1.55 -15.00
N GLU A 144 0.90 0.45 -15.58
CA GLU A 144 1.61 0.43 -16.89
C GLU A 144 0.86 -0.39 -17.95
N LYS A 145 0.09 -1.40 -17.54
CA LYS A 145 -0.69 -2.28 -18.41
C LYS A 145 -2.19 -2.07 -18.13
N PRO A 146 -2.85 -1.12 -18.79
CA PRO A 146 -4.20 -0.70 -18.39
C PRO A 146 -5.21 -1.84 -18.46
N LEU A 147 -6.06 -1.92 -17.44
CA LEU A 147 -7.18 -2.84 -17.38
C LEU A 147 -8.41 -2.22 -18.05
N ALA A 148 -9.06 -2.96 -18.93
CA ALA A 148 -10.31 -2.52 -19.54
C ALA A 148 -11.37 -2.19 -18.48
N GLU A 149 -12.21 -1.20 -18.73
CA GLU A 149 -13.28 -0.73 -17.85
C GLU A 149 -12.84 -0.17 -16.49
N HIS A 150 -11.52 0.04 -16.25
CA HIS A 150 -10.99 0.54 -14.98
C HIS A 150 -10.13 1.80 -15.15
N SER A 151 -10.55 2.71 -16.03
CA SER A 151 -9.74 3.88 -16.42
C SER A 151 -9.30 4.75 -15.23
N LEU A 152 -10.21 5.09 -14.31
CA LEU A 152 -9.90 5.94 -13.16
C LEU A 152 -8.91 5.24 -12.19
N TYR A 153 -9.07 3.94 -11.96
CA TYR A 153 -8.14 3.17 -11.16
C TYR A 153 -6.75 3.14 -11.78
N CYS A 154 -6.64 2.85 -13.08
CA CYS A 154 -5.36 2.84 -13.79
C CYS A 154 -4.67 4.21 -13.76
N ILE A 155 -5.42 5.31 -13.96
CA ILE A 155 -4.91 6.69 -13.83
C ILE A 155 -4.38 6.94 -12.42
N ALA A 156 -5.12 6.57 -11.37
CA ALA A 156 -4.69 6.74 -10.00
C ALA A 156 -3.40 5.95 -9.68
N LYS A 157 -3.31 4.69 -10.15
CA LYS A 157 -2.12 3.86 -9.94
C LYS A 157 -0.92 4.32 -10.78
N ALA A 158 -1.12 4.83 -11.99
CA ALA A 158 -0.08 5.48 -12.78
C ALA A 158 0.41 6.77 -12.09
N GLY A 159 -0.51 7.57 -11.53
CA GLY A 159 -0.18 8.72 -10.69
C GLY A 159 0.62 8.33 -9.45
N LEU A 160 0.26 7.24 -8.76
CA LEU A 160 0.99 6.74 -7.61
C LEU A 160 2.39 6.23 -7.98
N ALA A 161 2.55 5.63 -9.16
CA ALA A 161 3.84 5.25 -9.69
C ALA A 161 4.73 6.48 -9.95
N MET A 162 4.17 7.56 -10.50
CA MET A 162 4.89 8.82 -10.68
C MET A 162 5.18 9.50 -9.33
N LEU A 163 4.23 9.52 -8.38
CA LEU A 163 4.45 10.02 -7.03
C LEU A 163 5.63 9.31 -6.35
N THR A 164 5.74 7.98 -6.51
CA THR A 164 6.86 7.19 -5.98
C THR A 164 8.20 7.72 -6.50
N ARG A 165 8.32 7.94 -7.81
CA ARG A 165 9.56 8.42 -8.44
C ARG A 165 9.89 9.87 -8.07
N SER A 166 8.87 10.75 -8.09
CA SER A 166 9.02 12.17 -7.73
C SER A 166 9.45 12.32 -6.28
N SER A 167 8.73 11.67 -5.35
CA SER A 167 9.06 11.73 -3.91
C SER A 167 10.43 11.13 -3.61
N ALA A 168 10.84 10.07 -4.30
CA ALA A 168 12.18 9.49 -4.13
C ALA A 168 13.28 10.50 -4.47
N ARG A 169 13.07 11.31 -5.51
CA ARG A 169 14.01 12.34 -5.92
C ARG A 169 14.02 13.54 -4.97
N GLU A 170 12.84 13.95 -4.48
CA GLU A 170 12.69 15.15 -3.64
C GLU A 170 13.10 14.89 -2.19
N LEU A 171 12.85 13.69 -1.65
CA LEU A 171 13.07 13.36 -0.25
C LEU A 171 14.44 12.69 0.00
N GLY A 172 15.16 12.31 -1.04
CA GLY A 172 16.54 11.85 -0.90
C GLY A 172 17.50 12.98 -0.46
N PRO A 173 18.51 12.68 0.33
CA PRO A 173 19.00 11.37 0.78
C PRO A 173 18.35 10.87 2.10
N ASP A 174 17.36 11.57 2.64
CA ASP A 174 16.88 11.33 3.98
C ASP A 174 15.75 10.29 4.05
N VAL A 175 14.95 10.17 2.99
CA VAL A 175 13.86 9.19 2.90
C VAL A 175 13.93 8.45 1.57
N ARG A 176 13.86 7.12 1.62
CA ARG A 176 13.73 6.30 0.41
C ARG A 176 12.25 6.09 0.09
N VAL A 177 11.90 6.12 -1.19
CA VAL A 177 10.51 5.90 -1.63
C VAL A 177 10.53 4.88 -2.76
N ASN A 178 9.83 3.75 -2.56
CA ASN A 178 9.72 2.69 -3.56
C ASN A 178 8.28 2.22 -3.71
N GLY A 179 8.01 1.48 -4.76
CA GLY A 179 6.72 0.88 -5.05
C GLY A 179 6.81 -0.64 -5.17
N VAL A 180 5.74 -1.31 -4.79
CA VAL A 180 5.47 -2.70 -5.13
C VAL A 180 4.27 -2.72 -6.04
N ALA A 181 4.36 -3.43 -7.18
CA ALA A 181 3.27 -3.59 -8.13
C ALA A 181 2.79 -5.05 -8.11
N PRO A 182 1.73 -5.37 -7.36
CA PRO A 182 1.16 -6.70 -7.32
C PRO A 182 0.55 -7.12 -8.66
N GLY A 183 0.64 -8.42 -8.96
CA GLY A 183 -0.19 -9.10 -9.92
C GLY A 183 -1.42 -9.75 -9.25
N PRO A 184 -1.91 -10.90 -9.78
CA PRO A 184 -3.02 -11.63 -9.19
C PRO A 184 -2.59 -12.29 -7.86
N ILE A 185 -2.95 -11.68 -6.73
CA ILE A 185 -2.63 -12.16 -5.38
C ILE A 185 -3.87 -12.71 -4.67
N LEU A 186 -4.93 -11.90 -4.65
CA LEU A 186 -6.22 -12.25 -4.03
C LEU A 186 -7.33 -11.90 -4.99
N TRP A 187 -8.22 -12.86 -5.23
CA TRP A 187 -9.42 -12.59 -6.00
C TRP A 187 -10.36 -11.64 -5.27
N PRO A 188 -11.13 -10.81 -6.00
CA PRO A 188 -12.21 -10.02 -5.42
C PRO A 188 -13.20 -10.92 -4.64
N GLU A 189 -13.75 -10.43 -3.54
CA GLU A 189 -14.70 -11.18 -2.71
C GLU A 189 -15.98 -11.56 -3.47
N GLN A 190 -16.35 -10.78 -4.47
CA GLN A 190 -17.52 -11.01 -5.33
C GLN A 190 -17.26 -12.05 -6.45
N GLY A 191 -16.05 -12.63 -6.49
CA GLY A 191 -15.64 -13.54 -7.53
C GLY A 191 -15.06 -12.84 -8.77
N GLN A 192 -14.48 -13.61 -9.67
CA GLN A 192 -13.96 -13.14 -10.95
C GLN A 192 -14.06 -14.28 -11.97
N ASP A 193 -14.80 -14.06 -13.06
CA ASP A 193 -15.15 -15.11 -14.03
C ASP A 193 -13.96 -15.58 -14.89
N ASN A 194 -12.91 -14.77 -15.05
CA ASN A 194 -11.78 -15.05 -15.92
C ASN A 194 -10.49 -15.47 -15.15
N GLN A 195 -10.64 -16.10 -13.99
CA GLN A 195 -9.47 -16.53 -13.17
C GLN A 195 -8.53 -17.46 -13.93
N SER A 196 -9.07 -18.44 -14.68
CA SER A 196 -8.28 -19.37 -15.48
C SER A 196 -7.42 -18.67 -16.52
N ASP A 197 -7.98 -17.69 -17.21
CA ASP A 197 -7.30 -16.94 -18.27
C ASP A 197 -6.18 -16.06 -17.70
N ILE A 198 -6.44 -15.44 -16.54
CA ILE A 198 -5.42 -14.68 -15.80
C ILE A 198 -4.26 -15.57 -15.41
N LEU A 199 -4.53 -16.78 -14.88
CA LEU A 199 -3.49 -17.73 -14.50
C LEU A 199 -2.74 -18.28 -15.71
N GLN A 200 -3.43 -18.59 -16.82
CA GLN A 200 -2.79 -19.01 -18.05
C GLN A 200 -1.85 -17.96 -18.63
N ALA A 201 -2.22 -16.68 -18.53
CA ALA A 201 -1.39 -15.57 -18.98
C ALA A 201 -0.31 -15.14 -17.96
N THR A 202 -0.27 -15.75 -16.77
CA THR A 202 0.77 -15.53 -15.75
C THR A 202 1.90 -16.54 -15.97
N ALA A 203 3.17 -16.11 -16.03
CA ALA A 203 4.29 -17.02 -16.33
C ALA A 203 4.42 -18.16 -15.32
N LEU A 204 4.22 -17.86 -14.01
CA LEU A 204 4.29 -18.87 -12.94
C LEU A 204 3.01 -19.72 -12.80
N LYS A 205 1.97 -19.50 -13.63
CA LYS A 205 0.73 -20.30 -13.69
C LYS A 205 -0.01 -20.45 -12.37
N ARG A 206 0.18 -19.54 -11.44
CA ARG A 206 -0.48 -19.52 -10.14
C ARG A 206 -0.72 -18.08 -9.66
N CYS A 207 -1.65 -17.90 -8.74
CA CYS A 207 -1.70 -16.70 -7.93
C CYS A 207 -0.48 -16.62 -7.01
N GLY A 208 -0.06 -15.41 -6.72
CA GLY A 208 0.76 -15.15 -5.55
C GLY A 208 -0.08 -15.27 -4.26
N ASN A 209 0.58 -15.06 -3.13
CA ASN A 209 -0.07 -14.97 -1.83
C ASN A 209 0.30 -13.62 -1.16
N PRO A 210 -0.45 -13.17 -0.14
CA PRO A 210 -0.15 -11.91 0.54
C PRO A 210 1.27 -11.80 1.08
N GLY A 211 1.88 -12.92 1.50
CA GLY A 211 3.27 -12.97 1.97
C GLY A 211 4.30 -12.65 0.89
N ASP A 212 4.02 -12.95 -0.39
CA ASP A 212 4.91 -12.57 -1.51
C ASP A 212 5.04 -11.04 -1.60
N ILE A 213 3.95 -10.31 -1.37
CA ILE A 213 3.95 -8.84 -1.38
C ILE A 213 4.52 -8.28 -0.07
N ALA A 214 4.08 -8.81 1.07
CA ALA A 214 4.56 -8.36 2.38
C ALA A 214 6.07 -8.54 2.53
N GLY A 215 6.62 -9.65 2.03
CA GLY A 215 8.05 -9.89 1.97
C GLY A 215 8.81 -8.86 1.13
N MET A 216 8.28 -8.48 -0.04
CA MET A 216 8.87 -7.43 -0.88
C MET A 216 8.79 -6.05 -0.21
N VAL A 217 7.67 -5.74 0.46
CA VAL A 217 7.54 -4.50 1.26
C VAL A 217 8.61 -4.46 2.34
N ALA A 218 8.77 -5.54 3.12
CA ALA A 218 9.78 -5.63 4.18
C ALA A 218 11.20 -5.51 3.62
N PHE A 219 11.52 -6.20 2.52
CA PHE A 219 12.82 -6.09 1.86
C PHE A 219 13.16 -4.66 1.42
N LEU A 220 12.26 -4.00 0.69
CA LEU A 220 12.49 -2.62 0.23
C LEU A 220 12.56 -1.63 1.39
N ALA A 221 11.79 -1.85 2.46
CA ALA A 221 11.78 -0.98 3.63
C ALA A 221 13.04 -1.13 4.48
N LEU A 222 13.52 -2.36 4.73
CA LEU A 222 14.49 -2.67 5.77
C LEU A 222 15.86 -3.12 5.23
N ASP A 223 15.90 -3.85 4.10
CA ASP A 223 17.08 -4.58 3.65
C ASP A 223 17.71 -3.99 2.36
N ALA A 224 17.07 -2.97 1.75
CA ALA A 224 17.51 -2.40 0.47
C ALA A 224 17.93 -0.91 0.62
N PRO A 225 19.02 -0.58 1.35
CA PRO A 225 19.37 0.80 1.70
C PRO A 225 19.82 1.66 0.49
N TYR A 226 20.16 1.03 -0.63
CA TYR A 226 20.59 1.74 -1.85
C TYR A 226 19.54 1.68 -2.96
N VAL A 227 18.27 1.36 -2.61
CA VAL A 227 17.16 1.30 -3.55
C VAL A 227 16.16 2.40 -3.24
N THR A 228 15.94 3.31 -4.19
CA THR A 228 14.91 4.37 -4.14
C THR A 228 14.38 4.68 -5.54
N GLY A 229 13.13 5.10 -5.65
CA GLY A 229 12.45 5.43 -6.91
C GLY A 229 12.08 4.22 -7.76
N GLN A 230 12.24 3.00 -7.25
CA GLN A 230 11.96 1.77 -7.99
C GLN A 230 10.53 1.28 -7.74
N ILE A 231 9.95 0.67 -8.76
CA ILE A 231 8.67 -0.04 -8.67
C ILE A 231 8.94 -1.48 -9.08
N VAL A 232 8.80 -2.39 -8.12
CA VAL A 232 9.07 -3.81 -8.31
C VAL A 232 7.76 -4.56 -8.54
N ALA A 233 7.63 -5.16 -9.72
CA ALA A 233 6.50 -6.04 -10.00
C ALA A 233 6.66 -7.37 -9.25
N VAL A 234 5.62 -7.74 -8.48
CA VAL A 234 5.50 -9.03 -7.79
C VAL A 234 4.22 -9.68 -8.31
N ASP A 235 4.29 -10.19 -9.52
CA ASP A 235 3.14 -10.51 -10.36
C ASP A 235 3.20 -11.91 -11.01
N GLY A 236 4.19 -12.72 -10.66
CA GLY A 236 4.42 -14.03 -11.27
C GLY A 236 4.72 -13.97 -12.76
N GLY A 237 5.19 -12.81 -13.25
CA GLY A 237 5.45 -12.58 -14.68
C GLY A 237 4.19 -12.26 -15.50
N ARG A 238 3.11 -11.83 -14.85
CA ARG A 238 1.86 -11.43 -15.52
C ARG A 238 2.07 -10.27 -16.49
N SER A 239 2.85 -9.26 -16.09
CA SER A 239 3.12 -8.09 -16.92
C SER A 239 4.03 -8.34 -18.12
N LEU A 240 4.72 -9.50 -18.16
CA LEU A 240 5.58 -9.91 -19.28
C LEU A 240 4.75 -10.53 -20.42
N GLY A 241 3.54 -10.99 -20.15
CA GLY A 241 2.67 -11.59 -21.14
C GLY A 241 2.20 -10.54 -22.16
N PHE A 242 2.54 -10.76 -23.43
CA PHE A 242 1.96 -10.03 -24.54
C PHE A 242 0.58 -10.61 -24.85
N GLN A 243 -0.49 -9.94 -24.45
CA GLN A 243 -1.83 -10.27 -24.95
C GLN A 243 -1.98 -9.64 -26.34
N GLY A 244 -1.25 -10.16 -27.28
CA GLY A 244 -1.33 -9.79 -28.67
C GLY A 244 -1.51 -11.04 -29.48
N GLY A 245 -2.66 -11.23 -29.99
CA GLY A 245 -3.02 -12.30 -30.87
C GLY A 245 -4.36 -12.83 -30.56
#